data_586234d14f568b5252455ed99545c939
#
_entry.id   586234d14f568b5252455ed99545c939
#
_cell.length_a   1.000
_cell.length_b   1.000
_cell.length_c   1.000
_cell.angle_alpha   90.00
_cell.angle_beta   90.00
_cell.angle_gamma   90.00
#
_symmetry.space_group_name_H-M   'P 1'
#
loop_
_entity.id
_entity.type
_entity.pdbx_description
1 polymer ?
#
loop_
_entity_poly.entity_id
_entity_poly.type
_entity_poly.pdbx_seq_one_letter_code
_entity_poly.pdbx_strand_id
1 'polypeptide(L)'
;MFKGKLMTVTLILMAVLALGIVGCGPAEEPTATVGDIVGIDPGAGIMAATEEALEVYDLEVGLIEGSDAAMTAELSTAIANEEWVIVTGWAPHWKFAEWDLKFLEDPELVYGGEEYIASVSRLDLVDDYPDVHEFLQNFYWDDAEIGAVMDMNAEEPEFLANAQTWIEDNRDLVDGWIPEGLEGDGETIEILMVEWDCATASTYVVSAILQEAGYEVEVTAVDAGVMWSSIAEGDADFFTTAWLPGTHEAYMDEFGDDVDEVGTNYEGAQIGLVVPAYVGFDSIAEINDYAD
;
A
#
# COMPACT_ATOMS: atom_id res chain seq x y z
N MET A 1 64.58 -7.70 -67.26
CA MET A 1 64.49 -8.83 -68.18
C MET A 1 63.16 -9.60 -67.86
N PHE A 2 62.37 -9.83 -68.92
CA PHE A 2 61.19 -10.64 -69.09
C PHE A 2 59.92 -10.22 -68.27
N LYS A 3 58.94 -9.55 -68.87
CA LYS A 3 57.90 -9.89 -69.89
C LYS A 3 57.09 -11.18 -69.51
N GLY A 4 55.79 -10.99 -69.38
CA GLY A 4 54.83 -12.02 -69.62
C GLY A 4 53.48 -11.72 -68.93
N LYS A 5 52.71 -11.14 -69.63
CA LYS A 5 51.46 -11.41 -70.36
C LYS A 5 50.21 -11.54 -69.53
N LEU A 6 49.44 -10.54 -69.70
CA LEU A 6 47.98 -10.45 -69.74
C LEU A 6 47.27 -11.70 -70.23
N MET A 7 46.31 -12.20 -69.52
CA MET A 7 45.26 -13.01 -70.10
C MET A 7 43.95 -12.80 -69.37
N THR A 8 43.10 -12.08 -70.03
CA THR A 8 41.71 -11.80 -69.77
C THR A 8 40.94 -13.09 -69.93
N VAL A 9 40.19 -13.50 -68.91
CA VAL A 9 39.09 -14.48 -69.08
C VAL A 9 37.83 -13.88 -68.50
N THR A 10 36.99 -13.44 -69.42
CA THR A 10 35.62 -13.05 -69.12
C THR A 10 34.79 -14.33 -68.95
N LEU A 11 34.33 -14.58 -67.79
CA LEU A 11 33.31 -15.62 -67.58
C LEU A 11 32.02 -14.96 -67.10
N ILE A 12 31.06 -14.98 -67.99
CA ILE A 12 29.68 -14.60 -67.72
C ILE A 12 29.08 -15.69 -66.85
N LEU A 13 28.74 -15.34 -65.62
CA LEU A 13 27.94 -16.19 -64.78
C LEU A 13 26.59 -15.51 -64.57
N MET A 14 25.54 -16.00 -65.26
CA MET A 14 24.17 -15.72 -64.94
C MET A 14 23.88 -16.27 -63.53
N ALA A 15 23.80 -15.41 -62.54
CA ALA A 15 23.25 -15.74 -61.25
C ALA A 15 21.72 -15.54 -61.32
N VAL A 16 21.02 -16.62 -61.23
CA VAL A 16 19.55 -16.69 -61.05
C VAL A 16 19.22 -16.03 -59.72
N LEU A 17 18.58 -14.87 -59.78
CA LEU A 17 18.04 -14.15 -58.64
C LEU A 17 16.78 -14.90 -58.19
N ALA A 18 16.91 -15.88 -57.29
CA ALA A 18 15.78 -16.40 -56.53
C ALA A 18 15.41 -15.35 -55.49
N LEU A 19 14.40 -14.54 -55.78
CA LEU A 19 13.73 -13.73 -54.75
C LEU A 19 13.01 -14.71 -53.82
N GLY A 20 13.69 -15.04 -52.71
CA GLY A 20 13.03 -15.49 -51.51
C GLY A 20 12.34 -14.26 -50.89
N ILE A 21 11.04 -14.14 -51.12
CA ILE A 21 10.21 -13.29 -50.27
C ILE A 21 10.18 -13.99 -48.92
N VAL A 22 11.13 -13.63 -48.04
CA VAL A 22 10.95 -13.82 -46.61
C VAL A 22 9.84 -12.84 -46.25
N GLY A 23 8.64 -13.33 -46.06
CA GLY A 23 7.56 -12.57 -45.46
C GLY A 23 8.01 -12.22 -44.06
N CYS A 24 8.44 -10.97 -43.84
CA CYS A 24 8.30 -10.34 -42.55
C CYS A 24 6.80 -10.20 -42.30
N GLY A 25 6.21 -11.20 -41.71
CA GLY A 25 5.04 -10.96 -40.87
C GLY A 25 5.49 -9.95 -39.80
N PRO A 26 4.61 -9.07 -39.32
CA PRO A 26 4.91 -8.32 -38.13
C PRO A 26 5.41 -9.34 -37.08
N ALA A 27 6.58 -9.12 -36.51
CA ALA A 27 6.95 -9.84 -35.29
C ALA A 27 5.79 -9.55 -34.35
N GLU A 28 5.05 -10.59 -33.94
CA GLU A 28 4.20 -10.49 -32.77
C GLU A 28 5.19 -10.07 -31.67
N GLU A 29 5.07 -8.84 -31.19
CA GLU A 29 5.71 -8.44 -29.96
C GLU A 29 5.20 -9.45 -28.92
N PRO A 30 6.09 -10.04 -28.08
CA PRO A 30 5.61 -10.90 -27.02
C PRO A 30 4.58 -10.08 -26.23
N THR A 31 3.35 -10.48 -26.26
CA THR A 31 2.30 -9.92 -25.40
C THR A 31 2.79 -10.17 -23.98
N ALA A 32 3.18 -9.11 -23.27
CA ALA A 32 3.49 -9.22 -21.87
C ALA A 32 2.21 -9.71 -21.16
N THR A 33 2.36 -10.61 -20.22
CA THR A 33 1.25 -11.23 -19.48
C THR A 33 1.37 -10.87 -18.01
N VAL A 34 0.29 -11.04 -17.27
CA VAL A 34 0.25 -10.94 -15.82
C VAL A 34 -0.06 -12.31 -15.22
N GLY A 35 0.60 -12.61 -14.12
CA GLY A 35 0.29 -13.77 -13.28
C GLY A 35 -0.76 -13.43 -12.22
N ASP A 36 -0.72 -14.19 -11.12
CA ASP A 36 -1.60 -13.98 -9.98
C ASP A 36 -1.39 -12.60 -9.34
N ILE A 37 -2.44 -12.05 -8.75
CA ILE A 37 -2.42 -10.78 -8.00
C ILE A 37 -1.61 -10.99 -6.72
N VAL A 38 -0.62 -10.14 -6.47
CA VAL A 38 0.17 -10.19 -5.24
C VAL A 38 -0.51 -9.34 -4.18
N GLY A 39 -1.02 -10.02 -3.16
CA GLY A 39 -1.73 -9.43 -2.04
C GLY A 39 -0.89 -9.32 -0.77
N ILE A 40 -1.58 -9.01 0.32
CA ILE A 40 -1.01 -8.83 1.65
C ILE A 40 -1.56 -9.88 2.63
N ASP A 41 -1.60 -9.58 3.91
CA ASP A 41 -2.13 -10.47 4.95
C ASP A 41 -3.63 -10.76 4.73
N PRO A 42 -4.04 -12.03 4.89
CA PRO A 42 -5.40 -12.47 4.51
C PRO A 42 -6.53 -11.86 5.36
N GLY A 43 -6.21 -11.25 6.50
CA GLY A 43 -7.19 -10.55 7.35
C GLY A 43 -7.43 -9.10 6.94
N ALA A 44 -6.68 -8.56 5.98
CA ALA A 44 -6.87 -7.19 5.52
C ALA A 44 -8.15 -7.05 4.67
N GLY A 45 -8.91 -5.96 4.84
CA GLY A 45 -10.15 -5.73 4.10
C GLY A 45 -9.94 -5.67 2.58
N ILE A 46 -8.81 -5.14 2.12
CA ILE A 46 -8.46 -5.14 0.69
C ILE A 46 -8.34 -6.54 0.09
N MET A 47 -7.95 -7.54 0.88
CA MET A 47 -7.89 -8.94 0.43
C MET A 47 -9.29 -9.49 0.20
N ALA A 48 -10.23 -9.23 1.11
CA ALA A 48 -11.64 -9.61 0.94
C ALA A 48 -12.25 -8.92 -0.29
N ALA A 49 -11.99 -7.63 -0.50
CA ALA A 49 -12.41 -6.92 -1.71
C ALA A 49 -11.77 -7.50 -2.97
N THR A 50 -10.51 -7.95 -2.91
CA THR A 50 -9.85 -8.59 -4.06
C THR A 50 -10.44 -9.96 -4.36
N GLU A 51 -10.78 -10.77 -3.34
CA GLU A 51 -11.50 -12.03 -3.53
C GLU A 51 -12.88 -11.80 -4.19
N GLU A 52 -13.60 -10.76 -3.77
CA GLU A 52 -14.86 -10.37 -4.42
C GLU A 52 -14.62 -9.90 -5.87
N ALA A 53 -13.55 -9.15 -6.13
CA ALA A 53 -13.20 -8.72 -7.48
C ALA A 53 -12.89 -9.91 -8.42
N LEU A 54 -12.22 -10.96 -7.92
CA LEU A 54 -12.00 -12.20 -8.69
C LEU A 54 -13.34 -12.81 -9.14
N GLU A 55 -14.36 -12.80 -8.28
CA GLU A 55 -15.69 -13.35 -8.59
C GLU A 55 -16.50 -12.42 -9.52
N VAL A 56 -16.56 -11.11 -9.21
CA VAL A 56 -17.38 -10.13 -9.94
C VAL A 56 -16.90 -9.93 -11.36
N TYR A 57 -15.59 -9.91 -11.59
CA TYR A 57 -14.97 -9.75 -12.90
C TYR A 57 -14.67 -11.08 -13.61
N ASP A 58 -14.99 -12.25 -12.97
CA ASP A 58 -14.68 -13.59 -13.50
C ASP A 58 -13.19 -13.70 -13.89
N LEU A 59 -12.28 -13.23 -13.01
CA LEU A 59 -10.85 -13.19 -13.31
C LEU A 59 -10.24 -14.59 -13.35
N GLU A 60 -9.40 -14.84 -14.34
CA GLU A 60 -8.70 -16.12 -14.54
C GLU A 60 -7.35 -16.18 -13.78
N VAL A 61 -6.98 -15.10 -13.06
CA VAL A 61 -5.81 -15.03 -12.19
C VAL A 61 -6.19 -15.35 -10.74
N GLY A 62 -5.21 -15.79 -9.94
CA GLY A 62 -5.38 -16.03 -8.51
C GLY A 62 -4.98 -14.83 -7.65
N LEU A 63 -5.09 -15.00 -6.33
CA LEU A 63 -4.62 -14.06 -5.31
C LEU A 63 -3.59 -14.75 -4.43
N ILE A 64 -2.40 -14.16 -4.30
CA ILE A 64 -1.31 -14.64 -3.45
C ILE A 64 -1.37 -13.88 -2.13
N GLU A 65 -1.51 -14.60 -1.03
CA GLU A 65 -1.41 -14.05 0.32
C GLU A 65 0.04 -13.77 0.69
N GLY A 66 0.30 -12.67 1.41
CA GLY A 66 1.64 -12.27 1.79
C GLY A 66 1.65 -11.30 2.97
N SER A 67 2.39 -10.22 2.83
CA SER A 67 2.43 -9.06 3.72
C SER A 67 2.71 -7.82 2.88
N ASP A 68 2.51 -6.63 3.44
CA ASP A 68 2.86 -5.35 2.79
C ASP A 68 4.32 -5.37 2.31
N ALA A 69 5.25 -5.73 3.19
CA ALA A 69 6.67 -5.82 2.85
C ALA A 69 6.98 -6.85 1.75
N ALA A 70 6.28 -7.98 1.71
CA ALA A 70 6.47 -8.99 0.66
C ALA A 70 5.90 -8.54 -0.68
N MET A 71 4.71 -7.92 -0.67
CA MET A 71 4.06 -7.37 -1.85
C MET A 71 4.91 -6.25 -2.48
N THR A 72 5.41 -5.30 -1.67
CA THR A 72 6.27 -4.22 -2.16
C THR A 72 7.62 -4.71 -2.68
N ALA A 73 8.19 -5.77 -2.10
CA ALA A 73 9.42 -6.40 -2.60
C ALA A 73 9.20 -7.06 -3.97
N GLU A 74 8.05 -7.73 -4.17
CA GLU A 74 7.69 -8.32 -5.46
C GLU A 74 7.45 -7.24 -6.52
N LEU A 75 6.70 -6.18 -6.17
CA LEU A 75 6.48 -5.01 -7.02
C LEU A 75 7.81 -4.38 -7.46
N SER A 76 8.72 -4.15 -6.52
CA SER A 76 10.06 -3.61 -6.79
C SER A 76 10.85 -4.49 -7.76
N THR A 77 10.78 -5.81 -7.57
CA THR A 77 11.47 -6.79 -8.41
C THR A 77 10.91 -6.79 -9.84
N ALA A 78 9.59 -6.78 -9.98
CA ALA A 78 8.92 -6.72 -11.27
C ALA A 78 9.26 -5.42 -12.02
N ILE A 79 9.23 -4.27 -11.33
CA ILE A 79 9.61 -2.97 -11.91
C ILE A 79 11.07 -2.99 -12.40
N ALA A 80 12.00 -3.52 -11.59
CA ALA A 80 13.41 -3.58 -11.95
C ALA A 80 13.68 -4.46 -13.20
N ASN A 81 12.81 -5.44 -13.46
CA ASN A 81 12.88 -6.34 -14.61
C ASN A 81 12.01 -5.88 -15.80
N GLU A 82 11.26 -4.79 -15.67
CA GLU A 82 10.23 -4.34 -16.64
C GLU A 82 9.14 -5.42 -16.89
N GLU A 83 8.83 -6.23 -15.87
CA GLU A 83 7.79 -7.26 -15.89
C GLU A 83 6.44 -6.67 -15.49
N TRP A 84 5.35 -7.23 -16.01
CA TRP A 84 4.00 -6.83 -15.61
C TRP A 84 3.62 -7.55 -14.32
N VAL A 85 3.06 -6.79 -13.39
CA VAL A 85 2.60 -7.30 -12.10
C VAL A 85 1.35 -6.54 -11.68
N ILE A 86 0.45 -7.24 -11.01
CA ILE A 86 -0.72 -6.65 -10.34
C ILE A 86 -0.52 -6.87 -8.84
N VAL A 87 -0.66 -5.80 -8.07
CA VAL A 87 -0.59 -5.88 -6.61
C VAL A 87 -1.84 -5.27 -5.98
N THR A 88 -2.20 -5.68 -4.78
CA THR A 88 -3.12 -4.90 -3.95
C THR A 88 -2.46 -3.59 -3.58
N GLY A 89 -3.22 -2.50 -3.59
CA GLY A 89 -2.63 -1.20 -3.32
C GLY A 89 -3.61 -0.25 -2.64
N TRP A 90 -3.05 0.66 -1.87
CA TRP A 90 -3.82 1.70 -1.18
C TRP A 90 -3.03 3.00 -1.13
N ALA A 91 -3.73 4.10 -0.99
CA ALA A 91 -3.20 5.42 -0.69
C ALA A 91 -3.82 5.90 0.62
N PRO A 92 -3.00 6.42 1.58
CA PRO A 92 -1.60 6.80 1.42
C PRO A 92 -0.62 5.61 1.51
N HIS A 93 0.42 5.63 0.68
CA HIS A 93 1.53 4.67 0.72
C HIS A 93 2.75 5.23 -0.03
N TRP A 94 3.95 5.11 0.53
CA TRP A 94 5.20 5.61 -0.03
C TRP A 94 5.50 5.10 -1.44
N LYS A 95 5.03 3.90 -1.81
CA LYS A 95 5.28 3.30 -3.14
C LYS A 95 4.87 4.17 -4.32
N PHE A 96 3.87 5.06 -4.14
CA PHE A 96 3.43 5.99 -5.20
C PHE A 96 4.35 7.19 -5.36
N ALA A 97 5.17 7.51 -4.35
CA ALA A 97 6.23 8.51 -4.47
C ALA A 97 7.49 7.91 -5.11
N GLU A 98 7.79 6.64 -4.82
CA GLU A 98 8.98 5.95 -5.31
C GLU A 98 8.85 5.48 -6.77
N TRP A 99 7.66 4.99 -7.18
CA TRP A 99 7.44 4.42 -8.50
C TRP A 99 6.27 5.05 -9.25
N ASP A 100 6.36 5.06 -10.57
CA ASP A 100 5.25 5.47 -11.44
C ASP A 100 4.21 4.34 -11.53
N LEU A 101 3.20 4.43 -10.67
CA LEU A 101 2.14 3.44 -10.49
C LEU A 101 0.79 4.02 -10.87
N LYS A 102 -0.16 3.14 -11.20
CA LYS A 102 -1.57 3.52 -11.40
C LYS A 102 -2.49 2.51 -10.74
N PHE A 103 -3.59 3.02 -10.18
CA PHE A 103 -4.73 2.18 -9.85
C PHE A 103 -5.44 1.75 -11.14
N LEU A 104 -5.91 0.51 -11.19
CA LEU A 104 -6.80 0.07 -12.24
C LEU A 104 -8.21 0.62 -12.00
N GLU A 105 -8.89 1.01 -13.09
CA GLU A 105 -10.31 1.38 -13.02
C GLU A 105 -11.13 0.19 -12.54
N ASP A 106 -12.04 0.45 -11.61
CA ASP A 106 -12.99 -0.53 -11.05
C ASP A 106 -14.43 -0.14 -11.44
N PRO A 107 -14.91 -0.52 -12.62
CA PRO A 107 -16.24 -0.15 -13.12
C PRO A 107 -17.40 -0.68 -12.27
N GLU A 108 -17.22 -1.79 -11.57
CA GLU A 108 -18.24 -2.42 -10.72
C GLU A 108 -18.19 -1.91 -9.28
N LEU A 109 -17.20 -1.05 -8.94
CA LEU A 109 -17.00 -0.45 -7.63
C LEU A 109 -16.85 -1.46 -6.48
N VAL A 110 -16.14 -2.57 -6.74
CA VAL A 110 -15.87 -3.61 -5.74
C VAL A 110 -14.98 -3.08 -4.61
N TYR A 111 -14.03 -2.20 -4.95
CA TYR A 111 -13.16 -1.54 -3.98
C TYR A 111 -13.77 -0.28 -3.35
N GLY A 112 -15.05 0.00 -3.67
CA GLY A 112 -15.75 1.17 -3.15
C GLY A 112 -15.28 2.50 -3.74
N GLY A 113 -15.34 3.54 -2.92
CA GLY A 113 -14.95 4.91 -3.28
C GLY A 113 -13.86 5.45 -2.38
N GLU A 114 -13.76 6.76 -2.31
CA GLU A 114 -12.88 7.44 -1.38
C GLU A 114 -13.27 7.14 0.07
N GLU A 115 -12.27 6.85 0.90
CA GLU A 115 -12.41 6.52 2.31
C GLU A 115 -11.69 7.55 3.19
N TYR A 116 -11.87 7.40 4.50
CA TYR A 116 -11.09 8.08 5.51
C TYR A 116 -10.47 7.05 6.47
N ILE A 117 -9.40 7.47 7.16
CA ILE A 117 -8.79 6.68 8.21
C ILE A 117 -9.13 7.33 9.55
N ALA A 118 -9.54 6.51 10.52
CA ALA A 118 -9.92 6.97 11.85
C ALA A 118 -9.11 6.27 12.94
N SER A 119 -8.99 6.96 14.07
CA SER A 119 -8.57 6.36 15.34
C SER A 119 -9.79 5.73 16.01
N VAL A 120 -9.61 4.50 16.51
CA VAL A 120 -10.66 3.74 17.21
C VAL A 120 -10.12 3.29 18.55
N SER A 121 -10.92 3.46 19.61
CA SER A 121 -10.55 3.09 20.97
C SER A 121 -11.59 2.18 21.64
N ARG A 122 -11.21 1.57 22.78
CA ARG A 122 -12.18 0.97 23.69
C ARG A 122 -13.13 2.05 24.24
N LEU A 123 -14.34 1.68 24.54
CA LEU A 123 -15.38 2.63 25.00
C LEU A 123 -14.99 3.45 26.23
N ASP A 124 -14.29 2.81 27.19
CA ASP A 124 -13.94 3.45 28.46
C ASP A 124 -12.69 4.33 28.39
N LEU A 125 -12.01 4.45 27.23
CA LEU A 125 -10.81 5.29 27.08
C LEU A 125 -11.09 6.74 27.47
N VAL A 126 -12.23 7.28 27.06
CA VAL A 126 -12.64 8.67 27.35
C VAL A 126 -12.82 8.94 28.85
N ASP A 127 -13.16 7.93 29.63
CA ASP A 127 -13.33 8.04 31.07
C ASP A 127 -12.00 7.82 31.82
N ASP A 128 -11.15 6.91 31.33
CA ASP A 128 -9.85 6.57 31.95
C ASP A 128 -8.75 7.57 31.58
N TYR A 129 -8.68 7.97 30.30
CA TYR A 129 -7.64 8.84 29.72
C TYR A 129 -8.27 9.91 28.83
N PRO A 130 -9.05 10.87 29.38
CA PRO A 130 -9.78 11.87 28.59
C PRO A 130 -8.88 12.78 27.76
N ASP A 131 -7.65 13.03 28.20
CA ASP A 131 -6.64 13.82 27.49
C ASP A 131 -6.03 13.06 26.30
N VAL A 132 -5.81 11.74 26.44
CA VAL A 132 -5.41 10.87 25.32
C VAL A 132 -6.52 10.79 24.28
N HIS A 133 -7.78 10.65 24.72
CA HIS A 133 -8.93 10.64 23.84
C HIS A 133 -9.06 11.97 23.07
N GLU A 134 -8.91 13.14 23.75
CA GLU A 134 -8.93 14.45 23.09
C GLU A 134 -7.75 14.61 22.13
N PHE A 135 -6.56 14.09 22.48
CA PHE A 135 -5.42 14.07 21.58
C PHE A 135 -5.74 13.28 20.29
N LEU A 136 -6.32 12.09 20.38
CA LEU A 136 -6.71 11.28 19.23
C LEU A 136 -7.78 11.96 18.37
N GLN A 137 -8.69 12.74 18.97
CA GLN A 137 -9.67 13.56 18.24
C GLN A 137 -9.02 14.70 17.45
N ASN A 138 -7.92 15.25 17.96
CA ASN A 138 -7.21 16.37 17.32
C ASN A 138 -6.17 15.88 16.30
N PHE A 139 -5.73 14.62 16.40
CA PHE A 139 -4.73 14.04 15.51
C PHE A 139 -5.26 13.97 14.08
N TYR A 140 -4.65 14.73 13.18
CA TYR A 140 -5.00 14.77 11.78
C TYR A 140 -3.79 15.20 10.96
N TRP A 141 -3.52 14.51 9.86
CA TRP A 141 -2.45 14.83 8.94
C TRP A 141 -2.84 14.61 7.48
N ASP A 142 -2.08 15.18 6.56
CA ASP A 142 -2.28 15.06 5.12
C ASP A 142 -1.28 14.10 4.47
N ASP A 143 -1.39 13.93 3.13
CA ASP A 143 -0.51 13.09 2.33
C ASP A 143 0.98 13.41 2.51
N ALA A 144 1.33 14.70 2.60
CA ALA A 144 2.73 15.12 2.69
C ALA A 144 3.33 14.75 4.05
N GLU A 145 2.53 14.81 5.09
CA GLU A 145 2.92 14.56 6.47
C GLU A 145 3.10 13.06 6.72
N ILE A 146 2.08 12.25 6.43
CA ILE A 146 2.17 10.79 6.56
C ILE A 146 3.21 10.21 5.59
N GLY A 147 3.26 10.72 4.35
CA GLY A 147 4.22 10.30 3.33
C GLY A 147 5.66 10.50 3.80
N ALA A 148 5.98 11.67 4.39
CA ALA A 148 7.33 11.93 4.90
C ALA A 148 7.78 10.92 5.97
N VAL A 149 6.89 10.51 6.89
CA VAL A 149 7.22 9.49 7.90
C VAL A 149 7.39 8.12 7.26
N MET A 150 6.52 7.76 6.32
CA MET A 150 6.64 6.48 5.59
C MET A 150 7.93 6.41 4.79
N ASP A 151 8.35 7.49 4.12
CA ASP A 151 9.62 7.55 3.39
C ASP A 151 10.83 7.33 4.31
N MET A 152 10.85 7.98 5.48
CA MET A 152 11.89 7.77 6.49
C MET A 152 11.94 6.31 6.95
N ASN A 153 10.77 5.69 7.16
CA ASN A 153 10.65 4.30 7.60
C ASN A 153 11.08 3.31 6.51
N ALA A 154 10.85 3.63 5.25
CA ALA A 154 11.28 2.81 4.12
C ALA A 154 12.81 2.88 3.90
N GLU A 155 13.43 4.04 4.18
CA GLU A 155 14.90 4.19 4.10
C GLU A 155 15.61 3.47 5.24
N GLU A 156 15.17 3.68 6.49
CA GLU A 156 15.72 3.03 7.69
C GLU A 156 14.56 2.68 8.67
N PRO A 157 14.35 1.39 9.02
CA PRO A 157 13.21 0.98 9.85
C PRO A 157 13.43 1.23 11.36
N GLU A 158 13.81 2.44 11.70
CA GLU A 158 13.98 2.94 13.07
C GLU A 158 12.75 3.77 13.48
N PHE A 159 11.56 3.14 13.41
CA PHE A 159 10.24 3.78 13.42
C PHE A 159 10.05 4.85 14.50
N LEU A 160 10.38 4.54 15.76
CA LEU A 160 10.24 5.49 16.84
C LEU A 160 11.21 6.68 16.70
N ALA A 161 12.45 6.44 16.29
CA ALA A 161 13.43 7.50 16.08
C ALA A 161 13.07 8.39 14.90
N ASN A 162 12.53 7.81 13.82
CA ASN A 162 12.02 8.53 12.67
C ASN A 162 10.83 9.42 13.05
N ALA A 163 9.87 8.86 13.79
CA ALA A 163 8.73 9.61 14.33
C ALA A 163 9.18 10.80 15.21
N GLN A 164 10.12 10.58 16.12
CA GLN A 164 10.67 11.65 16.97
C GLN A 164 11.35 12.74 16.13
N THR A 165 12.15 12.36 15.12
CA THR A 165 12.79 13.31 14.22
C THR A 165 11.77 14.13 13.43
N TRP A 166 10.74 13.45 12.88
CA TRP A 166 9.68 14.13 12.14
C TRP A 166 8.89 15.09 13.04
N ILE A 167 8.58 14.70 14.28
CA ILE A 167 7.90 15.55 15.29
C ILE A 167 8.72 16.81 15.58
N GLU A 168 10.05 16.67 15.75
CA GLU A 168 10.92 17.83 15.99
C GLU A 168 10.88 18.83 14.83
N ASP A 169 10.87 18.33 13.58
CA ASP A 169 10.85 19.15 12.38
C ASP A 169 9.45 19.77 12.09
N ASN A 170 8.37 19.18 12.65
CA ASN A 170 6.99 19.60 12.41
C ASN A 170 6.26 20.06 13.70
N ARG A 171 7.02 20.60 14.66
CA ARG A 171 6.52 20.91 16.02
C ARG A 171 5.29 21.82 16.04
N ASP A 172 5.22 22.82 15.17
CA ASP A 172 4.10 23.77 15.11
C ASP A 172 2.77 23.04 14.74
N LEU A 173 2.83 22.00 13.91
CA LEU A 173 1.68 21.15 13.58
C LEU A 173 1.32 20.24 14.75
N VAL A 174 2.32 19.52 15.27
CA VAL A 174 2.14 18.55 16.36
C VAL A 174 1.59 19.20 17.63
N ASP A 175 2.08 20.40 17.98
CA ASP A 175 1.57 21.17 19.13
C ASP A 175 0.08 21.52 18.96
N GLY A 176 -0.44 21.56 17.72
CA GLY A 176 -1.85 21.76 17.45
C GLY A 176 -2.73 20.55 17.78
N TRP A 177 -2.17 19.37 17.87
CA TRP A 177 -2.88 18.13 18.25
C TRP A 177 -2.93 17.92 19.77
N ILE A 178 -1.95 18.46 20.48
CA ILE A 178 -1.74 18.21 21.92
C ILE A 178 -2.70 19.08 22.75
N PRO A 179 -3.69 18.48 23.46
CA PRO A 179 -4.58 19.24 24.33
C PRO A 179 -3.87 19.74 25.59
N GLU A 180 -4.43 20.79 26.24
CA GLU A 180 -3.98 21.21 27.54
C GLU A 180 -4.23 20.09 28.58
N GLY A 181 -3.18 19.54 29.17
CA GLY A 181 -3.29 18.50 30.20
C GLY A 181 -2.92 17.10 29.74
N LEU A 182 -2.43 16.93 28.51
CA LEU A 182 -1.84 15.66 28.09
C LEU A 182 -0.54 15.45 28.87
N GLU A 183 -0.65 14.85 30.05
CA GLU A 183 0.47 14.58 30.96
C GLU A 183 0.26 13.21 31.63
N GLY A 184 1.10 12.22 31.27
CA GLY A 184 1.17 10.92 31.93
C GLY A 184 2.08 10.96 33.17
N ASP A 185 1.79 10.13 34.14
CA ASP A 185 2.65 9.91 35.36
C ASP A 185 3.17 8.45 35.37
N GLY A 186 3.52 7.95 34.16
CA GLY A 186 4.02 6.59 33.94
C GLY A 186 2.93 5.54 33.79
N GLU A 187 1.70 5.93 33.52
CA GLU A 187 0.63 5.00 33.12
C GLU A 187 0.95 4.39 31.76
N THR A 188 0.58 3.13 31.59
CA THR A 188 0.78 2.41 30.34
C THR A 188 -0.40 2.62 29.40
N ILE A 189 -0.11 2.94 28.15
CA ILE A 189 -1.06 2.97 27.05
C ILE A 189 -0.69 1.84 26.08
N GLU A 190 -1.64 0.96 25.78
CA GLU A 190 -1.48 -0.17 24.88
C GLU A 190 -2.08 0.14 23.52
N ILE A 191 -1.23 0.21 22.49
CA ILE A 191 -1.61 0.51 21.10
C ILE A 191 -1.48 -0.74 20.25
N LEU A 192 -2.54 -1.11 19.55
CA LEU A 192 -2.49 -2.18 18.55
C LEU A 192 -2.25 -1.60 17.16
N MET A 193 -1.56 -2.34 16.31
CA MET A 193 -1.39 -2.00 14.91
C MET A 193 -1.31 -3.26 14.04
N VAL A 194 -1.59 -3.09 12.76
CA VAL A 194 -1.18 -4.03 11.71
C VAL A 194 0.13 -3.53 11.10
N GLU A 195 0.94 -4.43 10.54
CA GLU A 195 2.24 -4.06 9.96
C GLU A 195 2.09 -3.51 8.52
N TRP A 196 1.20 -2.53 8.33
CA TRP A 196 1.12 -1.73 7.11
C TRP A 196 1.91 -0.45 7.29
N ASP A 197 2.54 0.04 6.23
CA ASP A 197 3.45 1.19 6.33
C ASP A 197 2.75 2.46 6.84
N CYS A 198 1.51 2.72 6.43
CA CYS A 198 0.71 3.84 6.94
C CYS A 198 0.32 3.65 8.42
N ALA A 199 0.01 2.42 8.84
CA ALA A 199 -0.29 2.10 10.23
C ALA A 199 0.94 2.23 11.13
N THR A 200 2.09 1.77 10.65
CA THR A 200 3.37 1.93 11.33
C THR A 200 3.70 3.42 11.51
N ALA A 201 3.54 4.23 10.46
CA ALA A 201 3.81 5.66 10.52
C ALA A 201 2.93 6.36 11.58
N SER A 202 1.60 6.17 11.53
CA SER A 202 0.67 6.82 12.46
C SER A 202 0.87 6.34 13.90
N THR A 203 1.01 5.03 14.11
CA THR A 203 1.19 4.44 15.44
C THR A 203 2.45 4.96 16.13
N TYR A 204 3.59 5.02 15.41
CA TYR A 204 4.83 5.47 16.04
C TYR A 204 4.90 6.99 16.25
N VAL A 205 4.23 7.80 15.43
CA VAL A 205 4.08 9.24 15.69
C VAL A 205 3.24 9.49 16.95
N VAL A 206 2.08 8.83 17.04
CA VAL A 206 1.23 8.90 18.24
C VAL A 206 1.98 8.39 19.49
N SER A 207 2.66 7.24 19.35
CA SER A 207 3.48 6.68 20.46
C SER A 207 4.55 7.65 20.95
N ALA A 208 5.27 8.31 20.03
CA ALA A 208 6.34 9.25 20.40
C ALA A 208 5.78 10.47 21.15
N ILE A 209 4.63 10.99 20.73
CA ILE A 209 3.93 12.12 21.39
C ILE A 209 3.50 11.72 22.82
N LEU A 210 2.88 10.55 22.99
CA LEU A 210 2.46 10.05 24.29
C LEU A 210 3.64 9.78 25.22
N GLN A 211 4.76 9.24 24.69
CA GLN A 211 5.99 9.08 25.46
C GLN A 211 6.59 10.43 25.90
N GLU A 212 6.55 11.44 25.02
CA GLU A 212 6.98 12.80 25.36
C GLU A 212 6.11 13.41 26.46
N ALA A 213 4.80 13.09 26.47
CA ALA A 213 3.85 13.49 27.50
C ALA A 213 4.03 12.75 28.83
N GLY A 214 4.82 11.67 28.89
CA GLY A 214 5.13 10.95 30.12
C GLY A 214 4.42 9.61 30.30
N TYR A 215 3.70 9.12 29.30
CA TYR A 215 3.12 7.77 29.31
C TYR A 215 4.17 6.70 28.99
N GLU A 216 4.00 5.50 29.53
CA GLU A 216 4.66 4.30 29.04
C GLU A 216 3.82 3.74 27.90
N VAL A 217 4.38 3.56 26.69
CA VAL A 217 3.63 3.12 25.52
C VAL A 217 4.11 1.75 25.09
N GLU A 218 3.17 0.80 25.01
CA GLU A 218 3.38 -0.54 24.49
C GLU A 218 2.68 -0.65 23.14
N VAL A 219 3.44 -0.96 22.08
CA VAL A 219 2.91 -1.18 20.71
C VAL A 219 2.97 -2.66 20.40
N THR A 220 1.82 -3.23 20.01
CA THR A 220 1.73 -4.65 19.64
C THR A 220 1.18 -4.79 18.24
N ALA A 221 1.96 -5.44 17.37
CA ALA A 221 1.53 -5.78 16.01
C ALA A 221 0.68 -7.05 16.03
N VAL A 222 -0.49 -7.00 15.40
CA VAL A 222 -1.47 -8.09 15.32
C VAL A 222 -2.18 -8.06 13.97
N ASP A 223 -2.90 -9.14 13.63
CA ASP A 223 -3.79 -9.14 12.46
C ASP A 223 -5.01 -8.22 12.68
N ALA A 224 -5.59 -7.69 11.59
CA ALA A 224 -6.70 -6.74 11.66
C ALA A 224 -7.89 -7.23 12.48
N GLY A 225 -8.29 -8.50 12.33
CA GLY A 225 -9.38 -9.08 13.12
C GLY A 225 -9.09 -9.15 14.62
N VAL A 226 -7.83 -9.44 14.99
CA VAL A 226 -7.38 -9.43 16.40
C VAL A 226 -7.35 -8.00 16.92
N MET A 227 -6.89 -7.03 16.12
CA MET A 227 -6.87 -5.62 16.48
C MET A 227 -8.27 -5.12 16.87
N TRP A 228 -9.26 -5.33 16.00
CA TRP A 228 -10.65 -4.93 16.26
C TRP A 228 -11.27 -5.63 17.48
N SER A 229 -11.14 -6.97 17.55
CA SER A 229 -11.71 -7.73 18.67
C SER A 229 -11.10 -7.37 20.03
N SER A 230 -9.77 -7.15 20.09
CA SER A 230 -9.10 -6.79 21.34
C SER A 230 -9.50 -5.41 21.84
N ILE A 231 -9.70 -4.43 20.96
CA ILE A 231 -10.23 -3.12 21.36
C ILE A 231 -11.68 -3.23 21.84
N ALA A 232 -12.53 -3.99 21.16
CA ALA A 232 -13.91 -4.21 21.57
C ALA A 232 -14.03 -4.95 22.92
N GLU A 233 -13.10 -5.86 23.23
CA GLU A 233 -13.03 -6.57 24.51
C GLU A 233 -12.37 -5.75 25.63
N GLY A 234 -11.73 -4.61 25.28
CA GLY A 234 -11.02 -3.74 26.22
C GLY A 234 -9.64 -4.28 26.64
N ASP A 235 -9.07 -5.17 25.83
CA ASP A 235 -7.75 -5.78 26.08
C ASP A 235 -6.59 -4.85 25.69
N ALA A 236 -6.85 -3.78 24.91
CA ALA A 236 -5.91 -2.70 24.58
C ALA A 236 -6.67 -1.37 24.45
N ASP A 237 -5.94 -0.25 24.35
CA ASP A 237 -6.55 1.07 24.46
C ASP A 237 -7.10 1.59 23.14
N PHE A 238 -6.30 1.55 22.07
CA PHE A 238 -6.72 2.07 20.77
C PHE A 238 -5.81 1.59 19.61
N PHE A 239 -6.25 1.89 18.39
CA PHE A 239 -5.44 1.89 17.17
C PHE A 239 -5.80 3.09 16.28
N THR A 240 -4.94 3.42 15.30
CA THR A 240 -5.05 4.66 14.51
C THR A 240 -5.42 4.44 13.05
N THR A 241 -5.81 3.22 12.65
CA THR A 241 -5.91 2.85 11.22
C THR A 241 -7.17 2.08 10.88
N ALA A 242 -8.34 2.58 11.33
CA ALA A 242 -9.62 2.13 10.83
C ALA A 242 -9.89 2.74 9.46
N TRP A 243 -9.97 1.93 8.41
CA TRP A 243 -10.27 2.34 7.03
C TRP A 243 -11.77 2.28 6.78
N LEU A 244 -12.42 3.43 6.68
CA LEU A 244 -13.88 3.56 6.69
C LEU A 244 -14.36 4.43 5.51
N PRO A 245 -15.58 4.18 5.01
CA PRO A 245 -16.56 3.22 5.53
C PRO A 245 -16.42 1.79 4.97
N GLY A 246 -15.69 1.57 3.88
CA GLY A 246 -15.77 0.34 3.09
C GLY A 246 -14.81 -0.77 3.55
N THR A 247 -13.50 -0.51 3.55
CA THR A 247 -12.47 -1.55 3.80
C THR A 247 -12.67 -2.31 5.11
N HIS A 248 -13.07 -1.60 6.18
CA HIS A 248 -13.34 -2.21 7.48
C HIS A 248 -14.84 -2.28 7.82
N GLU A 249 -15.75 -2.21 6.81
CA GLU A 249 -17.21 -2.31 7.03
C GLU A 249 -17.57 -3.54 7.85
N ALA A 250 -17.02 -4.71 7.50
CA ALA A 250 -17.31 -5.96 8.21
C ALA A 250 -16.92 -5.93 9.69
N TYR A 251 -15.81 -5.27 10.03
CA TYR A 251 -15.39 -5.08 11.41
C TYR A 251 -16.27 -4.08 12.16
N MET A 252 -16.68 -3.00 11.50
CA MET A 252 -17.64 -2.04 12.09
C MET A 252 -19.02 -2.65 12.30
N ASP A 253 -19.46 -3.52 11.40
CA ASP A 253 -20.72 -4.26 11.56
C ASP A 253 -20.68 -5.25 12.75
N GLU A 254 -19.50 -5.85 13.02
CA GLU A 254 -19.34 -6.82 14.11
C GLU A 254 -19.04 -6.16 15.46
N PHE A 255 -18.18 -5.14 15.49
CA PHE A 255 -17.61 -4.56 16.73
C PHE A 255 -18.01 -3.12 16.99
N GLY A 256 -18.66 -2.43 16.03
CA GLY A 256 -18.90 -0.99 16.10
C GLY A 256 -19.73 -0.52 17.31
N ASP A 257 -20.58 -1.38 17.89
CA ASP A 257 -21.33 -1.07 19.12
C ASP A 257 -20.46 -1.15 20.40
N ASP A 258 -19.28 -1.81 20.33
CA ASP A 258 -18.38 -2.10 21.45
C ASP A 258 -17.07 -1.28 21.39
N VAL A 259 -16.94 -0.38 20.43
CA VAL A 259 -15.76 0.51 20.25
C VAL A 259 -16.21 1.96 20.08
N ASP A 260 -15.27 2.90 20.24
CA ASP A 260 -15.47 4.33 19.98
C ASP A 260 -14.66 4.76 18.76
N GLU A 261 -15.32 5.23 17.70
CA GLU A 261 -14.68 5.92 16.58
C GLU A 261 -14.32 7.34 17.03
N VAL A 262 -13.10 7.52 17.54
CA VAL A 262 -12.65 8.73 18.23
C VAL A 262 -12.59 9.93 17.29
N GLY A 263 -12.03 9.74 16.08
CA GLY A 263 -11.91 10.82 15.10
C GLY A 263 -11.20 10.40 13.83
N THR A 264 -11.54 11.09 12.75
CA THR A 264 -10.86 10.96 11.45
C THR A 264 -9.47 11.58 11.54
N ASN A 265 -8.45 10.83 11.17
CA ASN A 265 -7.07 11.32 11.17
C ASN A 265 -6.47 11.49 9.76
N TYR A 266 -7.14 10.98 8.72
CA TYR A 266 -6.76 11.14 7.32
C TYR A 266 -7.99 11.06 6.41
N GLU A 267 -8.07 11.91 5.39
CA GLU A 267 -9.13 11.91 4.36
C GLU A 267 -8.52 11.65 2.97
N GLY A 268 -9.32 11.09 2.06
CA GLY A 268 -8.88 10.80 0.69
C GLY A 268 -8.18 9.45 0.55
N ALA A 269 -8.39 8.55 1.50
CA ALA A 269 -7.88 7.19 1.41
C ALA A 269 -8.61 6.40 0.31
N GLN A 270 -7.90 5.46 -0.33
CA GLN A 270 -8.50 4.55 -1.30
C GLN A 270 -7.74 3.24 -1.35
N ILE A 271 -8.45 2.16 -1.72
CA ILE A 271 -7.88 0.85 -1.99
C ILE A 271 -8.16 0.42 -3.42
N GLY A 272 -7.42 -0.54 -3.96
CA GLY A 272 -7.66 -1.09 -5.30
C GLY A 272 -6.54 -1.98 -5.80
N LEU A 273 -6.64 -2.43 -7.03
CA LEU A 273 -5.53 -3.07 -7.73
C LEU A 273 -4.61 -2.02 -8.35
N VAL A 274 -3.33 -2.21 -8.18
CA VAL A 274 -2.29 -1.29 -8.65
C VAL A 274 -1.31 -2.02 -9.57
N VAL A 275 -0.91 -1.34 -10.60
CA VAL A 275 0.08 -1.81 -11.57
C VAL A 275 1.12 -0.72 -11.86
N PRO A 276 2.35 -1.07 -12.30
CA PRO A 276 3.27 -0.10 -12.87
C PRO A 276 2.63 0.64 -14.07
N ALA A 277 2.88 1.93 -14.20
CA ALA A 277 2.24 2.77 -15.24
C ALA A 277 2.51 2.32 -16.67
N TYR A 278 3.61 1.55 -16.90
CA TYR A 278 3.94 0.98 -18.21
C TYR A 278 3.12 -0.27 -18.57
N VAL A 279 2.30 -0.82 -17.66
CA VAL A 279 1.38 -1.92 -17.96
C VAL A 279 0.32 -1.46 -18.95
N GLY A 280 0.04 -2.29 -19.96
CA GLY A 280 -0.67 -1.90 -21.17
C GLY A 280 -2.19 -1.87 -21.07
N PHE A 281 -2.78 -2.04 -19.87
CA PHE A 281 -4.22 -1.96 -19.63
C PHE A 281 -4.52 -1.03 -18.45
N ASP A 282 -5.75 -0.54 -18.35
CA ASP A 282 -6.14 0.49 -17.38
C ASP A 282 -7.30 0.06 -16.48
N SER A 283 -7.93 -1.09 -16.72
CA SER A 283 -9.12 -1.53 -15.99
C SER A 283 -9.00 -2.97 -15.51
N ILE A 284 -9.61 -3.27 -14.36
CA ILE A 284 -9.75 -4.63 -13.82
C ILE A 284 -10.44 -5.56 -14.82
N ALA A 285 -11.42 -5.03 -15.57
CA ALA A 285 -12.15 -5.79 -16.57
C ALA A 285 -11.29 -6.28 -17.76
N GLU A 286 -10.08 -5.74 -17.93
CA GLU A 286 -9.16 -6.10 -19.03
C GLU A 286 -8.13 -7.16 -18.62
N ILE A 287 -8.03 -7.52 -17.32
CA ILE A 287 -6.99 -8.42 -16.80
C ILE A 287 -6.96 -9.75 -17.55
N ASN A 288 -8.12 -10.36 -17.82
CA ASN A 288 -8.21 -11.65 -18.51
C ASN A 288 -7.66 -11.64 -19.94
N ASP A 289 -7.59 -10.47 -20.60
CA ASP A 289 -6.99 -10.35 -21.94
C ASP A 289 -5.47 -10.54 -21.92
N TYR A 290 -4.86 -10.48 -20.71
CA TYR A 290 -3.43 -10.53 -20.46
C TYR A 290 -3.00 -11.59 -19.43
N ALA A 291 -3.94 -12.38 -18.91
CA ALA A 291 -3.65 -13.47 -17.97
C ALA A 291 -2.81 -14.58 -18.64
N ASP A 292 -1.87 -15.21 -17.87
CA ASP A 292 -0.97 -16.28 -18.34
C ASP A 292 -1.71 -17.61 -18.70
#